data_cb3730318d9858bedb3167af898c2fc2
#
_entry.id   cb3730318d9858bedb3167af898c2fc2
#
_cell.length_a   1.000
_cell.length_b   1.000
_cell.length_c   1.000
_cell.angle_alpha   90.00
_cell.angle_beta   90.00
_cell.angle_gamma   90.00
#
_symmetry.space_group_name_H-M   'P 1'
#
loop_
_entity.id
_entity.type
_entity.pdbx_description
1 polymer ?
#
loop_
_entity_poly.entity_id
_entity_poly.type
_entity_poly.pdbx_seq_one_letter_code
_entity_poly.pdbx_strand_id
1 'polypeptide(L)'
;MLSRLGYRSLLAVPLLLEKRIMGALTVFRREVGSFSPEVVNLLRTFAAQSALAIQNARLYREIEEKSHQIEAANRHKSEFLANMSHELRTPLNAIIGFSEVLGERMFGELNEKQAEYTDDILSSGRHLLSLINEILDLSKVEAGRMELELATFDLPLAIDNART
;
A
#
# COMPACT_ATOMS: atom_id res chain seq x y z
N MET A 1 10.04 -48.07 -17.63
CA MET A 1 9.62 -47.09 -18.66
C MET A 1 10.83 -46.57 -19.47
N LEU A 2 11.90 -46.15 -18.83
CA LEU A 2 13.10 -45.57 -19.48
C LEU A 2 13.88 -46.58 -20.37
N SER A 3 13.96 -47.86 -19.99
CA SER A 3 14.59 -48.90 -20.78
C SER A 3 13.89 -49.17 -22.12
N ARG A 4 12.56 -48.92 -22.22
CA ARG A 4 11.81 -49.03 -23.48
C ARG A 4 12.17 -47.91 -24.48
N LEU A 5 12.72 -46.79 -24.01
CA LEU A 5 13.17 -45.65 -24.81
C LEU A 5 14.66 -45.78 -25.19
N GLY A 6 15.32 -46.90 -24.83
CA GLY A 6 16.71 -47.18 -25.17
C GLY A 6 17.73 -46.45 -24.28
N TYR A 7 17.33 -45.80 -23.20
CA TYR A 7 18.28 -45.23 -22.26
C TYR A 7 18.86 -46.26 -21.31
N ARG A 8 20.20 -46.22 -21.10
CA ARG A 8 20.95 -47.19 -20.30
C ARG A 8 21.72 -46.60 -19.13
N SER A 9 21.88 -45.26 -19.10
CA SER A 9 22.50 -44.55 -17.99
C SER A 9 21.70 -43.31 -17.67
N LEU A 10 21.61 -42.93 -16.37
CA LEU A 10 20.93 -41.77 -15.86
C LEU A 10 21.85 -41.08 -14.86
N LEU A 11 21.93 -39.75 -14.95
CA LEU A 11 22.51 -38.88 -13.95
C LEU A 11 21.45 -37.92 -13.47
N ALA A 12 21.17 -37.88 -12.18
CA ALA A 12 20.29 -36.91 -11.54
C ALA A 12 21.09 -36.03 -10.62
N VAL A 13 21.00 -34.73 -10.80
CA VAL A 13 21.61 -33.71 -9.94
C VAL A 13 20.51 -32.92 -9.28
N PRO A 14 20.47 -32.83 -7.94
CA PRO A 14 19.44 -32.10 -7.25
C PRO A 14 19.57 -30.59 -7.46
N LEU A 15 18.44 -29.90 -7.66
CA LEU A 15 18.31 -28.45 -7.60
C LEU A 15 18.20 -28.07 -6.12
N LEU A 16 19.32 -27.70 -5.52
CA LEU A 16 19.42 -27.37 -4.10
C LEU A 16 19.38 -25.86 -3.89
N LEU A 17 18.56 -25.42 -2.95
CA LEU A 17 18.52 -24.07 -2.47
C LEU A 17 18.42 -24.10 -0.95
N GLU A 18 19.36 -23.46 -0.24
CA GLU A 18 19.38 -23.39 1.24
C GLU A 18 19.12 -24.73 1.94
N LYS A 19 19.70 -25.83 1.42
CA LYS A 19 19.53 -27.23 1.88
C LYS A 19 18.15 -27.85 1.58
N ARG A 20 17.27 -27.18 0.82
CA ARG A 20 16.01 -27.75 0.34
C ARG A 20 16.15 -28.21 -1.09
N ILE A 21 15.61 -29.39 -1.39
CA ILE A 21 15.55 -29.90 -2.76
C ILE A 21 14.31 -29.36 -3.42
N MET A 22 14.48 -28.51 -4.44
CA MET A 22 13.39 -27.92 -5.24
C MET A 22 13.01 -28.82 -6.43
N GLY A 23 13.89 -29.72 -6.85
CA GLY A 23 13.72 -30.61 -7.99
C GLY A 23 15.00 -31.29 -8.32
N ALA A 24 15.09 -31.87 -9.52
CA ALA A 24 16.31 -32.51 -10.02
C ALA A 24 16.50 -32.24 -11.52
N LEU A 25 17.73 -31.94 -11.90
CA LEU A 25 18.17 -31.95 -13.30
C LEU A 25 18.58 -33.35 -13.67
N THR A 26 17.92 -33.94 -14.66
CA THR A 26 18.20 -35.34 -15.08
C THR A 26 18.70 -35.41 -16.52
N VAL A 27 19.78 -36.16 -16.73
CA VAL A 27 20.37 -36.42 -18.05
C VAL A 27 20.38 -37.91 -18.29
N PHE A 28 19.97 -38.29 -19.49
CA PHE A 28 19.89 -39.68 -19.92
C PHE A 28 20.85 -39.92 -21.06
N ARG A 29 21.45 -41.15 -21.10
CA ARG A 29 22.34 -41.58 -22.15
C ARG A 29 21.99 -43.00 -22.62
N ARG A 30 22.16 -43.28 -23.90
CA ARG A 30 21.92 -44.63 -24.49
C ARG A 30 23.05 -45.62 -24.25
N GLU A 31 24.23 -45.13 -23.93
CA GLU A 31 25.40 -45.93 -23.62
C GLU A 31 25.43 -46.32 -22.16
N VAL A 32 25.97 -47.52 -21.88
CA VAL A 32 26.23 -48.00 -20.51
C VAL A 32 27.53 -47.39 -20.01
N GLY A 33 27.53 -46.89 -18.77
CA GLY A 33 28.73 -46.38 -18.11
C GLY A 33 28.51 -45.22 -17.20
N SER A 34 29.55 -44.80 -16.49
CA SER A 34 29.56 -43.61 -15.65
C SER A 34 29.71 -42.35 -16.48
N PHE A 35 29.14 -41.24 -16.02
CA PHE A 35 29.40 -39.91 -16.58
C PHE A 35 30.78 -39.42 -16.12
N SER A 36 31.50 -38.69 -16.99
CA SER A 36 32.80 -38.15 -16.60
C SER A 36 32.66 -37.09 -15.50
N PRO A 37 33.69 -36.90 -14.65
CA PRO A 37 33.67 -35.87 -13.60
C PRO A 37 33.37 -34.47 -14.12
N GLU A 38 33.84 -34.12 -15.32
CA GLU A 38 33.62 -32.82 -15.96
C GLU A 38 32.12 -32.61 -16.25
N VAL A 39 31.43 -33.62 -16.78
CA VAL A 39 30.00 -33.59 -17.05
C VAL A 39 29.21 -33.48 -15.76
N VAL A 40 29.60 -34.21 -14.72
CA VAL A 40 28.94 -34.14 -13.40
C VAL A 40 29.09 -32.74 -12.81
N ASN A 41 30.30 -32.15 -12.86
CA ASN A 41 30.55 -30.82 -12.34
C ASN A 41 29.81 -29.72 -13.14
N LEU A 42 29.80 -29.86 -14.47
CA LEU A 42 29.01 -28.97 -15.32
C LEU A 42 27.51 -28.97 -14.95
N LEU A 43 26.93 -30.17 -14.82
CA LEU A 43 25.52 -30.31 -14.44
C LEU A 43 25.22 -29.81 -13.03
N ARG A 44 26.15 -29.94 -12.07
CA ARG A 44 26.03 -29.38 -10.74
C ARG A 44 25.97 -27.83 -10.79
N THR A 45 26.84 -27.22 -11.61
CA THR A 45 26.83 -25.77 -11.81
C THR A 45 25.53 -25.31 -12.44
N PHE A 46 25.04 -25.98 -13.49
CA PHE A 46 23.75 -25.69 -14.09
C PHE A 46 22.59 -25.89 -13.12
N ALA A 47 22.62 -26.94 -12.31
CA ALA A 47 21.59 -27.19 -11.31
C ALA A 47 21.54 -26.06 -10.25
N ALA A 48 22.71 -25.61 -9.78
CA ALA A 48 22.78 -24.51 -8.81
C ALA A 48 22.25 -23.19 -9.41
N GLN A 49 22.67 -22.85 -10.64
CA GLN A 49 22.18 -21.64 -11.32
C GLN A 49 20.70 -21.73 -11.63
N SER A 50 20.21 -22.90 -12.05
CA SER A 50 18.77 -23.11 -12.32
C SER A 50 17.94 -22.98 -11.04
N ALA A 51 18.41 -23.52 -9.92
CA ALA A 51 17.73 -23.39 -8.64
C ALA A 51 17.58 -21.92 -8.24
N LEU A 52 18.65 -21.12 -8.37
CA LEU A 52 18.64 -19.69 -8.10
C LEU A 52 17.71 -18.93 -9.05
N ALA A 53 17.76 -19.23 -10.35
CA ALA A 53 16.89 -18.59 -11.34
C ALA A 53 15.39 -18.86 -11.07
N ILE A 54 15.04 -20.11 -10.72
CA ILE A 54 13.67 -20.49 -10.35
C ILE A 54 13.22 -19.73 -9.09
N GLN A 55 14.10 -19.64 -8.10
CA GLN A 55 13.80 -18.87 -6.88
C GLN A 55 13.56 -17.39 -7.19
N ASN A 56 14.47 -16.77 -7.94
CA ASN A 56 14.32 -15.36 -8.30
C ASN A 56 12.99 -15.12 -9.04
N ALA A 57 12.65 -15.97 -10.02
CA ALA A 57 11.38 -15.86 -10.73
C ALA A 57 10.16 -16.00 -9.80
N ARG A 58 10.25 -16.86 -8.78
CA ARG A 58 9.19 -17.01 -7.77
C ARG A 58 9.06 -15.76 -6.89
N LEU A 59 10.19 -15.25 -6.40
CA LEU A 59 10.22 -14.03 -5.57
C LEU A 59 9.69 -12.81 -6.34
N TYR A 60 10.05 -12.66 -7.63
CA TYR A 60 9.50 -11.58 -8.45
C TYR A 60 7.98 -11.64 -8.57
N ARG A 61 7.42 -12.83 -8.81
CA ARG A 61 5.95 -12.99 -8.84
C ARG A 61 5.30 -12.67 -7.52
N GLU A 62 5.89 -13.12 -6.41
CA GLU A 62 5.36 -12.82 -5.07
C GLU A 62 5.40 -11.32 -4.77
N ILE A 63 6.48 -10.63 -5.14
CA ILE A 63 6.60 -9.18 -5.01
C ILE A 63 5.52 -8.47 -5.85
N GLU A 64 5.33 -8.88 -7.11
CA GLU A 64 4.32 -8.32 -8.01
C GLU A 64 2.90 -8.50 -7.45
N GLU A 65 2.57 -9.70 -6.99
CA GLU A 65 1.28 -9.99 -6.34
C GLU A 65 1.06 -9.14 -5.09
N LYS A 66 2.10 -8.99 -4.24
CA LYS A 66 2.03 -8.14 -3.04
C LYS A 66 1.90 -6.67 -3.37
N SER A 67 2.61 -6.18 -4.40
CA SER A 67 2.48 -4.81 -4.88
C SER A 67 1.05 -4.49 -5.30
N HIS A 68 0.44 -5.34 -6.11
CA HIS A 68 -0.96 -5.18 -6.52
C HIS A 68 -1.95 -5.21 -5.35
N GLN A 69 -1.70 -6.08 -4.34
CA GLN A 69 -2.55 -6.12 -3.14
C GLN A 69 -2.45 -4.81 -2.34
N ILE A 70 -1.24 -4.26 -2.19
CA ILE A 70 -1.00 -3.00 -1.48
C ILE A 70 -1.64 -1.84 -2.23
N GLU A 71 -1.49 -1.77 -3.55
CA GLU A 71 -2.12 -0.72 -4.37
C GLU A 71 -3.65 -0.75 -4.29
N ALA A 72 -4.25 -1.95 -4.34
CA ALA A 72 -5.68 -2.12 -4.17
C ALA A 72 -6.15 -1.68 -2.77
N ALA A 73 -5.45 -2.09 -1.71
CA ALA A 73 -5.75 -1.70 -0.34
C ALA A 73 -5.64 -0.18 -0.13
N ASN A 74 -4.61 0.46 -0.69
CA ASN A 74 -4.43 1.91 -0.61
C ASN A 74 -5.54 2.67 -1.37
N ARG A 75 -5.96 2.17 -2.53
CA ARG A 75 -7.09 2.75 -3.26
C ARG A 75 -8.38 2.69 -2.45
N HIS A 76 -8.72 1.53 -1.90
CA HIS A 76 -9.90 1.35 -1.05
C HIS A 76 -9.85 2.24 0.20
N LYS A 77 -8.66 2.38 0.85
CA LYS A 77 -8.46 3.29 1.98
C LYS A 77 -8.78 4.73 1.59
N SER A 78 -8.26 5.20 0.45
CA SER A 78 -8.48 6.57 -0.02
C SER A 78 -9.95 6.84 -0.39
N GLU A 79 -10.60 5.91 -1.09
CA GLU A 79 -12.03 5.99 -1.43
C GLU A 79 -12.91 6.00 -0.17
N PHE A 80 -12.60 5.14 0.79
CA PHE A 80 -13.32 5.11 2.08
C PHE A 80 -13.20 6.43 2.82
N LEU A 81 -11.99 6.99 2.95
CA LEU A 81 -11.78 8.27 3.64
C LEU A 81 -12.47 9.43 2.93
N ALA A 82 -12.44 9.47 1.59
CA ALA A 82 -13.13 10.49 0.80
C ALA A 82 -14.65 10.44 1.03
N ASN A 83 -15.25 9.24 0.96
CA ASN A 83 -16.68 9.05 1.18
C ASN A 83 -17.07 9.41 2.64
N MET A 84 -16.30 8.93 3.63
CA MET A 84 -16.54 9.25 5.03
C MET A 84 -16.48 10.75 5.32
N SER A 85 -15.54 11.47 4.69
CA SER A 85 -15.47 12.92 4.85
C SER A 85 -16.73 13.61 4.34
N HIS A 86 -17.24 13.22 3.18
CA HIS A 86 -18.47 13.80 2.65
C HIS A 86 -19.68 13.51 3.57
N GLU A 87 -19.79 12.27 4.05
CA GLU A 87 -20.87 11.85 4.94
C GLU A 87 -20.80 12.51 6.33
N LEU A 88 -19.60 12.84 6.81
CA LEU A 88 -19.40 13.54 8.09
C LEU A 88 -19.55 15.05 7.94
N ARG A 89 -19.13 15.64 6.83
CA ARG A 89 -19.18 17.09 6.60
C ARG A 89 -20.62 17.61 6.58
N THR A 90 -21.55 16.89 5.97
CA THR A 90 -22.93 17.33 5.83
C THR A 90 -23.62 17.55 7.18
N PRO A 91 -23.70 16.56 8.10
CA PRO A 91 -24.29 16.79 9.43
C PRO A 91 -23.50 17.80 10.26
N LEU A 92 -22.19 17.83 10.13
CA LEU A 92 -21.33 18.74 10.88
C LEU A 92 -21.53 20.19 10.45
N ASN A 93 -21.66 20.47 9.15
CA ASN A 93 -22.00 21.81 8.67
C ASN A 93 -23.39 22.26 9.14
N ALA A 94 -24.34 21.33 9.26
CA ALA A 94 -25.65 21.66 9.85
C ALA A 94 -25.52 22.01 11.35
N ILE A 95 -24.72 21.26 12.12
CA ILE A 95 -24.45 21.55 13.53
C ILE A 95 -23.79 22.92 13.67
N ILE A 96 -22.76 23.20 12.89
CA ILE A 96 -22.04 24.48 12.87
C ILE A 96 -23.01 25.59 12.51
N GLY A 97 -23.78 25.49 11.41
CA GLY A 97 -24.68 26.50 10.93
C GLY A 97 -25.82 26.82 11.94
N PHE A 98 -26.41 25.79 12.57
CA PHE A 98 -27.41 26.03 13.61
C PHE A 98 -26.80 26.67 14.87
N SER A 99 -25.58 26.29 15.24
CA SER A 99 -24.90 26.92 16.37
C SER A 99 -24.55 28.39 16.08
N GLU A 100 -24.15 28.73 14.85
CA GLU A 100 -23.93 30.11 14.40
C GLU A 100 -25.22 30.93 14.49
N VAL A 101 -26.33 30.43 13.94
CA VAL A 101 -27.63 31.08 13.97
C VAL A 101 -28.13 31.32 15.41
N LEU A 102 -27.91 30.38 16.32
CA LEU A 102 -28.22 30.51 17.74
C LEU A 102 -27.31 31.53 18.41
N GLY A 103 -26.00 31.48 18.14
CA GLY A 103 -25.01 32.41 18.69
C GLY A 103 -25.27 33.88 18.25
N GLU A 104 -25.73 34.09 17.00
CA GLU A 104 -26.13 35.38 16.46
C GLU A 104 -27.49 35.87 17.00
N ARG A 105 -28.17 35.05 17.83
CA ARG A 105 -29.46 35.39 18.48
C ARG A 105 -30.59 35.75 17.50
N MET A 106 -30.56 35.19 16.28
CA MET A 106 -31.52 35.50 15.21
C MET A 106 -32.98 35.16 15.59
N PHE A 107 -33.19 34.24 16.54
CA PHE A 107 -34.52 33.80 17.00
C PHE A 107 -34.83 34.14 18.47
N GLY A 108 -34.04 35.01 19.08
CA GLY A 108 -34.22 35.43 20.44
C GLY A 108 -32.97 35.41 21.30
N GLU A 109 -33.04 36.00 22.49
CA GLU A 109 -31.89 36.08 23.40
C GLU A 109 -31.59 34.72 24.04
N LEU A 110 -30.31 34.39 24.16
CA LEU A 110 -29.82 33.27 24.92
C LEU A 110 -29.46 33.71 26.35
N ASN A 111 -29.73 32.86 27.34
CA ASN A 111 -29.14 33.06 28.66
C ASN A 111 -27.64 32.71 28.62
N GLU A 112 -26.91 33.14 29.67
CA GLU A 112 -25.44 32.97 29.73
C GLU A 112 -24.99 31.53 29.50
N LYS A 113 -25.70 30.56 30.09
CA LYS A 113 -25.36 29.14 29.92
C LYS A 113 -25.67 28.60 28.50
N GLN A 114 -26.72 29.05 27.89
CA GLN A 114 -27.07 28.71 26.51
C GLN A 114 -26.02 29.27 25.54
N ALA A 115 -25.61 30.54 25.76
CA ALA A 115 -24.56 31.15 24.94
C ALA A 115 -23.23 30.41 25.08
N GLU A 116 -22.79 30.08 26.31
CA GLU A 116 -21.59 29.28 26.58
C GLU A 116 -21.63 27.91 25.83
N TYR A 117 -22.73 27.15 25.97
CA TYR A 117 -22.84 25.85 25.31
C TYR A 117 -22.93 25.95 23.78
N THR A 118 -23.56 27.00 23.27
CA THR A 118 -23.61 27.22 21.81
C THR A 118 -22.22 27.50 21.25
N ASP A 119 -21.40 28.29 21.95
CA ASP A 119 -20.02 28.59 21.56
C ASP A 119 -19.12 27.35 21.64
N ASP A 120 -19.28 26.55 22.70
CA ASP A 120 -18.56 25.26 22.85
C ASP A 120 -18.89 24.27 21.71
N ILE A 121 -20.18 24.18 21.33
CA ILE A 121 -20.61 23.31 20.21
C ILE A 121 -20.04 23.84 18.90
N LEU A 122 -20.07 25.12 18.65
CA LEU A 122 -19.57 25.79 17.46
C LEU A 122 -18.03 25.54 17.31
N SER A 123 -17.30 25.83 18.40
CA SER A 123 -15.86 25.64 18.47
C SER A 123 -15.47 24.17 18.22
N SER A 124 -16.16 23.25 18.92
CA SER A 124 -15.93 21.81 18.76
C SER A 124 -16.25 21.32 17.35
N GLY A 125 -17.33 21.83 16.75
CA GLY A 125 -17.72 21.51 15.38
C GLY A 125 -16.67 21.95 14.36
N ARG A 126 -16.18 23.18 14.48
CA ARG A 126 -15.13 23.72 13.61
C ARG A 126 -13.82 22.94 13.76
N HIS A 127 -13.44 22.61 14.99
CA HIS A 127 -12.25 21.80 15.25
C HIS A 127 -12.36 20.40 14.61
N LEU A 128 -13.50 19.73 14.75
CA LEU A 128 -13.73 18.42 14.13
C LEU A 128 -13.67 18.50 12.60
N LEU A 129 -14.20 19.55 11.99
CA LEU A 129 -14.12 19.76 10.54
C LEU A 129 -12.66 19.93 10.07
N SER A 130 -11.83 20.65 10.85
CA SER A 130 -10.40 20.78 10.58
C SER A 130 -9.70 19.42 10.61
N LEU A 131 -9.92 18.61 11.64
CA LEU A 131 -9.33 17.27 11.76
C LEU A 131 -9.72 16.35 10.60
N ILE A 132 -10.98 16.40 10.16
CA ILE A 132 -11.45 15.63 8.99
C ILE A 132 -10.68 16.05 7.73
N ASN A 133 -10.51 17.35 7.51
CA ASN A 133 -9.77 17.87 6.36
C ASN A 133 -8.28 17.47 6.42
N GLU A 134 -7.63 17.55 7.58
CA GLU A 134 -6.23 17.12 7.79
C GLU A 134 -6.02 15.63 7.45
N ILE A 135 -6.96 14.76 7.90
CA ILE A 135 -6.90 13.32 7.59
C ILE A 135 -7.03 13.08 6.09
N LEU A 136 -7.91 13.82 5.40
CA LEU A 136 -8.06 13.72 3.96
C LEU A 136 -6.82 14.17 3.21
N ASP A 137 -6.24 15.30 3.61
CA ASP A 137 -5.05 15.83 2.96
C ASP A 137 -3.85 14.90 3.16
N LEU A 138 -3.69 14.32 4.36
CA LEU A 138 -2.71 13.28 4.61
C LEU A 138 -2.93 12.05 3.70
N SER A 139 -4.18 11.62 3.53
CA SER A 139 -4.51 10.51 2.63
C SER A 139 -4.19 10.81 1.16
N LYS A 140 -4.39 12.06 0.70
CA LYS A 140 -3.99 12.48 -0.66
C LYS A 140 -2.47 12.47 -0.83
N VAL A 141 -1.73 12.93 0.19
CA VAL A 141 -0.25 12.89 0.20
C VAL A 141 0.26 11.45 0.12
N GLU A 142 -0.26 10.56 0.97
CA GLU A 142 0.12 9.14 0.97
C GLU A 142 -0.19 8.44 -0.37
N ALA A 143 -1.27 8.85 -1.03
CA ALA A 143 -1.65 8.33 -2.36
C ALA A 143 -0.88 8.96 -3.52
N GLY A 144 0.02 9.94 -3.27
CA GLY A 144 0.73 10.69 -4.32
C GLY A 144 -0.19 11.55 -5.20
N ARG A 145 -1.38 11.91 -4.69
CA ARG A 145 -2.41 12.67 -5.42
C ARG A 145 -2.52 14.14 -4.98
N MET A 146 -1.55 14.61 -4.19
CA MET A 146 -1.52 16.01 -3.81
C MET A 146 -1.03 16.84 -4.99
N GLU A 147 -1.91 17.69 -5.51
CA GLU A 147 -1.56 18.68 -6.53
C GLU A 147 -1.13 19.97 -5.85
N LEU A 148 -0.05 20.58 -6.35
CA LEU A 148 0.43 21.87 -5.88
C LEU A 148 -0.26 22.96 -6.71
N GLU A 149 -1.05 23.80 -6.06
CA GLU A 149 -1.59 25.00 -6.67
C GLU A 149 -0.55 26.12 -6.57
N LEU A 150 0.13 26.40 -7.69
CA LEU A 150 1.13 27.46 -7.75
C LEU A 150 0.43 28.83 -7.94
N ALA A 151 0.41 29.64 -6.90
CA ALA A 151 -0.14 30.99 -6.93
C ALA A 151 0.86 31.99 -6.37
N THR A 152 0.80 33.24 -6.85
CA THR A 152 1.53 34.36 -6.24
C THR A 152 0.75 34.84 -5.02
N PHE A 153 1.41 34.93 -3.87
CA PHE A 153 0.80 35.40 -2.62
C PHE A 153 1.71 36.41 -1.91
N ASP A 154 1.12 37.23 -1.04
CA ASP A 154 1.84 38.16 -0.20
C ASP A 154 2.50 37.41 0.97
N LEU A 155 3.83 37.34 0.95
CA LEU A 155 4.60 36.59 1.95
C LEU A 155 4.47 37.18 3.37
N PRO A 156 4.52 38.50 3.63
CA PRO A 156 4.21 39.10 4.94
C PRO A 156 2.88 38.66 5.51
N LEU A 157 1.82 38.74 4.72
CA LEU A 157 0.47 38.34 5.14
C LEU A 157 0.37 36.84 5.46
N ALA A 158 1.05 36.00 4.67
CA ALA A 158 1.09 34.55 4.91
C ALA A 158 1.82 34.21 6.21
N ILE A 159 2.92 34.90 6.54
CA ILE A 159 3.66 34.74 7.79
C ILE A 159 2.83 35.18 8.99
N ASP A 160 2.11 36.30 8.90
CA ASP A 160 1.26 36.81 10.00
C ASP A 160 0.11 35.83 10.27
N ASN A 161 -0.52 35.27 9.24
CA ASN A 161 -1.57 34.25 9.37
C ASN A 161 -1.08 32.93 9.99
N ALA A 162 0.18 32.57 9.81
CA ALA A 162 0.77 31.36 10.40
C ALA A 162 1.23 31.54 11.85
N ARG A 163 1.24 32.77 12.39
CA ARG A 163 1.64 33.10 13.77
C ARG A 163 0.45 33.13 14.74
N THR A 164 -0.77 33.04 14.23
CA THR A 164 -2.02 33.00 15.02
C THR A 164 -2.38 31.56 15.37
#